data_27b40c80f9b477859487f49c94b29f85
#
_entry.id   27b40c80f9b477859487f49c94b29f85
#
_cell.length_a   1.000
_cell.length_b   1.000
_cell.length_c   1.000
_cell.angle_alpha   90.00
_cell.angle_beta   90.00
_cell.angle_gamma   90.00
#
_symmetry.space_group_name_H-M   'P 1'
#
loop_
_entity.id
_entity.type
_entity.pdbx_description
1 polymer ?
#
loop_
_entity_poly.entity_id
_entity_poly.type
_entity_poly.pdbx_seq_one_letter_code
_entity_poly.pdbx_strand_id
1 'polypeptide(L)'
;MLIKEWMSRSVVTITPEDSLYDASKLFQTMVISMLPVLENGRLVGILTDGDVKKATPSDATTLDKFEMPGLLDTVKIKSVMSKPVETISADHTVDEAAAIMLKKGVSGLPVLTKNARLEGILTKSDVFRCFVSFTGVSKNGQIFAFRLHDKPGIIQTIIDIIRESSGRLCSIMTSYDDIEEGVRTVFFHTFDIDQTCFEKLLERFHGTGRLLYAADMSRKFRKIF
;
A
#
# COMPACT_ATOMS: atom_id res chain seq x y z
N MET A 1 9.63 -8.58 -3.13
CA MET A 1 9.31 -7.85 -1.87
C MET A 1 8.55 -8.79 -0.97
N LEU A 2 9.22 -9.35 0.04
CA LEU A 2 8.57 -10.31 0.91
C LEU A 2 7.82 -9.60 2.04
N ILE A 3 6.67 -10.11 2.41
CA ILE A 3 5.82 -9.56 3.48
C ILE A 3 6.59 -9.41 4.79
N LYS A 4 7.48 -10.34 5.14
CA LYS A 4 8.29 -10.31 6.37
C LYS A 4 9.14 -9.04 6.54
N GLU A 5 9.42 -8.32 5.44
CA GLU A 5 10.23 -7.09 5.43
C GLU A 5 9.36 -5.83 5.66
N TRP A 6 8.05 -5.95 5.47
CA TRP A 6 7.13 -4.81 5.47
C TRP A 6 6.04 -4.89 6.52
N MET A 7 5.71 -6.11 7.01
CA MET A 7 4.70 -6.31 8.05
C MET A 7 5.13 -5.70 9.40
N SER A 8 4.15 -5.28 10.18
CA SER A 8 4.35 -4.94 11.58
C SER A 8 4.39 -6.22 12.41
N ARG A 9 5.45 -6.40 13.21
CA ARG A 9 5.62 -7.55 14.11
C ARG A 9 5.02 -7.29 15.51
N SER A 10 5.01 -6.05 15.94
CA SER A 10 4.38 -5.64 17.21
C SER A 10 2.87 -5.49 16.98
N VAL A 11 2.14 -6.61 17.03
CA VAL A 11 0.71 -6.65 16.78
C VAL A 11 -0.06 -6.52 18.09
N VAL A 12 -0.90 -5.50 18.18
CA VAL A 12 -1.89 -5.38 19.26
C VAL A 12 -3.04 -6.33 18.96
N THR A 13 -3.41 -7.13 19.93
CA THR A 13 -4.48 -8.14 19.80
C THR A 13 -5.52 -7.96 20.90
N ILE A 14 -6.71 -8.53 20.69
CA ILE A 14 -7.81 -8.51 21.64
C ILE A 14 -8.39 -9.91 21.74
N THR A 15 -9.17 -10.19 22.79
CA THR A 15 -9.85 -11.47 22.97
C THR A 15 -11.35 -11.41 22.62
N PRO A 16 -12.01 -12.55 22.33
CA PRO A 16 -13.44 -12.57 22.06
C PRO A 16 -14.31 -12.06 23.23
N GLU A 17 -13.82 -12.17 24.45
CA GLU A 17 -14.54 -11.79 25.67
C GLU A 17 -14.30 -10.35 26.12
N ASP A 18 -13.34 -9.65 25.50
CA ASP A 18 -13.13 -8.22 25.73
C ASP A 18 -14.36 -7.43 25.23
N SER A 19 -14.48 -6.18 25.69
CA SER A 19 -15.60 -5.32 25.35
C SER A 19 -15.33 -4.47 24.10
N LEU A 20 -16.40 -4.03 23.45
CA LEU A 20 -16.31 -3.07 22.35
C LEU A 20 -15.74 -1.73 22.82
N TYR A 21 -15.92 -1.39 24.11
CA TYR A 21 -15.30 -0.22 24.73
C TYR A 21 -13.77 -0.34 24.77
N ASP A 22 -13.24 -1.51 25.15
CA ASP A 22 -11.79 -1.76 25.15
C ASP A 22 -11.21 -1.61 23.76
N ALA A 23 -11.85 -2.19 22.76
CA ALA A 23 -11.44 -2.05 21.36
C ALA A 23 -11.46 -0.58 20.88
N SER A 24 -12.53 0.16 21.21
CA SER A 24 -12.64 1.59 20.89
C SER A 24 -11.49 2.40 21.49
N LYS A 25 -11.14 2.12 22.74
CA LYS A 25 -10.02 2.77 23.44
C LYS A 25 -8.67 2.45 22.75
N LEU A 26 -8.45 1.20 22.33
CA LEU A 26 -7.25 0.82 21.60
C LEU A 26 -7.13 1.57 20.26
N PHE A 27 -8.22 1.67 19.48
CA PHE A 27 -8.22 2.42 18.21
C PHE A 27 -8.01 3.93 18.41
N GLN A 28 -8.48 4.51 19.52
CA GLN A 28 -8.30 5.92 19.84
C GLN A 28 -6.88 6.26 20.32
N THR A 29 -6.27 5.36 21.09
CA THR A 29 -4.96 5.62 21.71
C THR A 29 -3.78 5.15 20.87
N MET A 30 -4.01 4.21 19.96
CA MET A 30 -2.99 3.64 19.09
C MET A 30 -3.28 3.94 17.62
N VAL A 31 -2.24 4.16 16.82
CA VAL A 31 -2.37 4.38 15.37
C VAL A 31 -2.49 3.02 14.68
N ILE A 32 -3.60 2.33 14.92
CA ILE A 32 -3.90 1.02 14.33
C ILE A 32 -5.26 1.06 13.62
N SER A 33 -5.43 0.24 12.60
CA SER A 33 -6.68 0.16 11.81
C SER A 33 -7.44 -1.14 12.01
N MET A 34 -6.81 -2.13 12.65
CA MET A 34 -7.41 -3.44 12.90
C MET A 34 -6.76 -4.14 14.09
N LEU A 35 -7.55 -4.99 14.73
CA LEU A 35 -7.19 -5.80 15.88
C LEU A 35 -7.46 -7.27 15.54
N PRO A 36 -6.43 -8.12 15.41
CA PRO A 36 -6.61 -9.56 15.39
C PRO A 36 -7.20 -10.03 16.72
N VAL A 37 -8.23 -10.86 16.64
CA VAL A 37 -8.90 -11.45 17.82
C VAL A 37 -8.33 -12.83 18.06
N LEU A 38 -7.69 -13.00 19.22
CA LEU A 38 -7.04 -14.27 19.59
C LEU A 38 -7.81 -14.96 20.72
N GLU A 39 -8.00 -16.27 20.57
CA GLU A 39 -8.49 -17.15 21.62
C GLU A 39 -7.49 -18.29 21.82
N ASN A 40 -6.98 -18.46 23.03
CA ASN A 40 -5.94 -19.44 23.36
C ASN A 40 -4.72 -19.38 22.43
N GLY A 41 -4.32 -18.17 22.01
CA GLY A 41 -3.19 -17.92 21.12
C GLY A 41 -3.45 -18.24 19.64
N ARG A 42 -4.71 -18.55 19.26
CA ARG A 42 -5.13 -18.79 17.88
C ARG A 42 -5.97 -17.63 17.36
N LEU A 43 -5.80 -17.29 16.11
CA LEU A 43 -6.61 -16.27 15.43
C LEU A 43 -8.03 -16.82 15.18
N VAL A 44 -9.04 -16.17 15.77
CA VAL A 44 -10.46 -16.56 15.68
C VAL A 44 -11.33 -15.51 15.02
N GLY A 45 -10.82 -14.29 14.85
CA GLY A 45 -11.55 -13.18 14.23
C GLY A 45 -10.64 -11.99 13.96
N ILE A 46 -11.22 -10.97 13.36
CA ILE A 46 -10.59 -9.67 13.15
C ILE A 46 -11.62 -8.58 13.40
N LEU A 47 -11.19 -7.49 14.02
CA LEU A 47 -12.00 -6.31 14.27
C LEU A 47 -11.33 -5.08 13.67
N THR A 48 -12.09 -4.24 12.99
CA THR A 48 -11.60 -2.97 12.43
C THR A 48 -12.28 -1.78 13.12
N ASP A 49 -11.69 -0.59 13.01
CA ASP A 49 -12.29 0.66 13.47
C ASP A 49 -13.68 0.88 12.81
N GLY A 50 -13.85 0.46 11.55
CA GLY A 50 -15.14 0.49 10.86
C GLY A 50 -16.20 -0.41 11.49
N ASP A 51 -15.83 -1.57 12.03
CA ASP A 51 -16.76 -2.47 12.71
C ASP A 51 -17.21 -1.89 14.04
N VAL A 52 -16.28 -1.27 14.79
CA VAL A 52 -16.61 -0.53 16.03
C VAL A 52 -17.58 0.61 15.73
N LYS A 53 -17.30 1.43 14.71
CA LYS A 53 -18.19 2.54 14.33
C LYS A 53 -19.58 2.09 13.91
N LYS A 54 -19.70 0.97 13.19
CA LYS A 54 -21.00 0.39 12.81
C LYS A 54 -21.80 -0.14 14.00
N ALA A 55 -21.10 -0.68 15.01
CA ALA A 55 -21.73 -1.23 16.20
C ALA A 55 -22.02 -0.15 17.27
N THR A 56 -21.47 1.06 17.11
CA THR A 56 -21.72 2.19 17.99
C THR A 56 -22.95 2.94 17.51
N PRO A 57 -23.91 3.31 18.39
CA PRO A 57 -25.04 4.16 18.04
C PRO A 57 -24.58 5.46 17.40
N SER A 58 -25.29 5.94 16.38
CA SER A 58 -24.92 7.20 15.70
C SER A 58 -25.18 8.41 16.60
N ASP A 59 -24.47 9.53 16.30
CA ASP A 59 -24.71 10.83 17.00
C ASP A 59 -26.14 11.36 16.89
N ALA A 60 -26.99 10.73 16.06
CA ALA A 60 -28.40 11.03 15.94
C ALA A 60 -29.29 10.38 17.04
N THR A 61 -28.70 9.53 17.89
CA THR A 61 -29.43 8.95 19.02
C THR A 61 -29.46 9.92 20.19
N THR A 62 -30.59 9.91 20.95
CA THR A 62 -30.79 10.74 22.16
C THR A 62 -29.98 10.24 23.37
N LEU A 63 -29.09 9.25 23.18
CA LEU A 63 -28.27 8.74 24.27
C LEU A 63 -27.21 9.78 24.68
N ASP A 64 -27.13 10.02 25.98
CA ASP A 64 -26.12 10.92 26.55
C ASP A 64 -24.70 10.32 26.34
N LYS A 65 -23.75 11.19 26.04
CA LYS A 65 -22.32 10.80 25.89
C LYS A 65 -21.78 10.04 27.11
N PHE A 66 -22.37 10.20 28.27
CA PHE A 66 -22.01 9.52 29.52
C PHE A 66 -22.51 8.07 29.60
N GLU A 67 -23.58 7.72 28.84
CA GLU A 67 -24.15 6.36 28.81
C GLU A 67 -23.46 5.44 27.79
N MET A 68 -22.86 6.01 26.77
CA MET A 68 -22.17 5.29 25.69
C MET A 68 -21.10 4.32 26.19
N PRO A 69 -20.15 4.68 27.08
CA PRO A 69 -19.11 3.77 27.57
C PRO A 69 -19.73 2.53 28.23
N GLY A 70 -20.75 2.70 29.06
CA GLY A 70 -21.42 1.59 29.71
C GLY A 70 -22.11 0.64 28.73
N LEU A 71 -22.74 1.17 27.67
CA LEU A 71 -23.39 0.38 26.65
C LEU A 71 -22.34 -0.43 25.85
N LEU A 72 -21.24 0.21 25.42
CA LEU A 72 -20.17 -0.44 24.66
C LEU A 72 -19.44 -1.51 25.49
N ASP A 73 -19.39 -1.37 26.81
CA ASP A 73 -18.76 -2.34 27.72
C ASP A 73 -19.55 -3.65 27.79
N THR A 74 -20.87 -3.61 27.55
CA THR A 74 -21.71 -4.82 27.51
C THR A 74 -21.55 -5.63 26.23
N VAL A 75 -21.10 -5.00 25.12
CA VAL A 75 -20.99 -5.65 23.82
C VAL A 75 -19.65 -6.38 23.72
N LYS A 76 -19.69 -7.71 23.58
CA LYS A 76 -18.49 -8.53 23.45
C LYS A 76 -17.96 -8.58 22.02
N ILE A 77 -16.64 -8.58 21.85
CA ILE A 77 -15.94 -8.62 20.55
C ILE A 77 -16.42 -9.78 19.69
N LYS A 78 -16.67 -10.94 20.27
CA LYS A 78 -17.16 -12.13 19.54
C LYS A 78 -18.45 -11.90 18.75
N SER A 79 -19.29 -10.94 19.15
CA SER A 79 -20.55 -10.61 18.46
C SER A 79 -20.39 -9.64 17.29
N VAL A 80 -19.24 -8.94 17.21
CA VAL A 80 -18.97 -7.88 16.20
C VAL A 80 -17.82 -8.22 15.29
N MET A 81 -16.87 -9.08 15.70
CA MET A 81 -15.71 -9.45 14.89
C MET A 81 -16.10 -10.10 13.58
N SER A 82 -15.34 -9.85 12.53
CA SER A 82 -15.47 -10.50 11.24
C SER A 82 -14.79 -11.86 11.23
N LYS A 83 -15.44 -12.85 10.64
CA LYS A 83 -14.92 -14.20 10.37
C LYS A 83 -15.63 -14.84 9.17
N PRO A 84 -14.97 -15.75 8.38
CA PRO A 84 -13.57 -16.17 8.54
C PRO A 84 -12.57 -15.04 8.24
N VAL A 85 -11.35 -15.14 8.78
CA VAL A 85 -10.29 -14.16 8.58
C VAL A 85 -9.43 -14.57 7.40
N GLU A 86 -9.26 -13.67 6.43
CA GLU A 86 -8.26 -13.84 5.37
C GLU A 86 -6.86 -13.64 5.95
N THR A 87 -5.97 -14.57 5.73
CA THR A 87 -4.60 -14.57 6.28
C THR A 87 -3.58 -14.85 5.19
N ILE A 88 -2.31 -14.58 5.46
CA ILE A 88 -1.22 -14.81 4.53
C ILE A 88 0.04 -15.28 5.29
N SER A 89 1.01 -15.87 4.58
CA SER A 89 2.31 -16.24 5.13
C SER A 89 3.35 -15.13 4.88
N ALA A 90 4.33 -15.01 5.77
CA ALA A 90 5.43 -14.05 5.67
C ALA A 90 6.32 -14.22 4.42
N ASP A 91 6.30 -15.42 3.82
CA ASP A 91 7.08 -15.77 2.63
C ASP A 91 6.40 -15.35 1.30
N HIS A 92 5.14 -14.89 1.34
CA HIS A 92 4.49 -14.31 0.17
C HIS A 92 5.02 -12.90 -0.12
N THR A 93 4.72 -12.43 -1.32
CA THR A 93 5.10 -11.07 -1.74
C THR A 93 4.03 -10.04 -1.37
N VAL A 94 4.43 -8.76 -1.28
CA VAL A 94 3.51 -7.66 -0.94
C VAL A 94 2.46 -7.45 -2.04
N ASP A 95 2.81 -7.69 -3.30
CA ASP A 95 1.89 -7.60 -4.44
C ASP A 95 0.84 -8.72 -4.41
N GLU A 96 1.20 -9.97 -4.02
CA GLU A 96 0.22 -11.03 -3.77
C GLU A 96 -0.75 -10.64 -2.66
N ALA A 97 -0.24 -10.07 -1.56
CA ALA A 97 -1.10 -9.58 -0.48
C ALA A 97 -2.03 -8.45 -0.94
N ALA A 98 -1.51 -7.51 -1.73
CA ALA A 98 -2.32 -6.42 -2.30
C ALA A 98 -3.45 -6.96 -3.19
N ALA A 99 -3.17 -7.96 -4.03
CA ALA A 99 -4.18 -8.61 -4.86
C ALA A 99 -5.28 -9.29 -4.02
N ILE A 100 -4.91 -9.97 -2.92
CA ILE A 100 -5.87 -10.55 -1.98
C ILE A 100 -6.71 -9.46 -1.32
N MET A 101 -6.08 -8.37 -0.82
CA MET A 101 -6.80 -7.26 -0.19
C MET A 101 -7.82 -6.62 -1.13
N LEU A 102 -7.47 -6.44 -2.41
CA LEU A 102 -8.38 -5.89 -3.42
C LEU A 102 -9.52 -6.86 -3.71
N LYS A 103 -9.22 -8.13 -3.99
CA LYS A 103 -10.21 -9.16 -4.33
C LYS A 103 -11.21 -9.41 -3.20
N LYS A 104 -10.75 -9.38 -1.95
CA LYS A 104 -11.58 -9.67 -0.76
C LYS A 104 -12.18 -8.41 -0.12
N GLY A 105 -11.81 -7.22 -0.56
CA GLY A 105 -12.28 -5.96 0.00
C GLY A 105 -11.79 -5.68 1.42
N VAL A 106 -10.68 -6.31 1.84
CA VAL A 106 -10.12 -6.15 3.20
C VAL A 106 -8.98 -5.12 3.21
N SER A 107 -8.75 -4.47 4.36
CA SER A 107 -7.73 -3.43 4.52
C SER A 107 -6.42 -3.91 5.12
N GLY A 108 -6.32 -5.20 5.41
CA GLY A 108 -5.09 -5.83 5.89
C GLY A 108 -5.27 -7.31 6.10
N LEU A 109 -4.16 -8.00 6.30
CA LEU A 109 -4.06 -9.44 6.45
C LEU A 109 -3.20 -9.77 7.66
N PRO A 110 -3.73 -10.51 8.66
CA PRO A 110 -2.88 -11.14 9.65
C PRO A 110 -1.91 -12.11 8.97
N VAL A 111 -0.65 -12.04 9.38
CA VAL A 111 0.42 -12.90 8.87
C VAL A 111 0.63 -14.04 9.85
N LEU A 112 0.48 -15.27 9.36
CA LEU A 112 0.58 -16.46 10.19
C LEU A 112 1.82 -17.28 9.87
N THR A 113 2.39 -17.88 10.89
CA THR A 113 3.41 -18.93 10.74
C THR A 113 2.78 -20.22 10.20
N LYS A 114 3.62 -21.19 9.78
CA LYS A 114 3.19 -22.54 9.38
C LYS A 114 2.38 -23.27 10.47
N ASN A 115 2.59 -22.92 11.74
CA ASN A 115 1.87 -23.49 12.88
C ASN A 115 0.61 -22.68 13.24
N ALA A 116 0.09 -21.85 12.35
CA ALA A 116 -1.08 -20.99 12.51
C ALA A 116 -0.99 -20.01 13.71
N ARG A 117 0.22 -19.61 14.10
CA ARG A 117 0.44 -18.56 15.10
C ARG A 117 0.57 -17.21 14.43
N LEU A 118 0.01 -16.17 15.03
CA LEU A 118 0.15 -14.80 14.56
C LEU A 118 1.62 -14.36 14.65
N GLU A 119 2.20 -13.99 13.51
CA GLU A 119 3.58 -13.53 13.38
C GLU A 119 3.65 -12.01 13.14
N GLY A 120 2.65 -11.45 12.50
CA GLY A 120 2.61 -10.04 12.13
C GLY A 120 1.27 -9.64 11.53
N ILE A 121 1.21 -8.42 11.04
CA ILE A 121 0.08 -7.89 10.28
C ILE A 121 0.60 -7.04 9.13
N LEU A 122 0.02 -7.20 7.95
CA LEU A 122 0.27 -6.35 6.78
C LEU A 122 -1.01 -5.58 6.44
N THR A 123 -0.93 -4.27 6.36
CA THR A 123 -2.07 -3.37 6.07
C THR A 123 -1.91 -2.71 4.70
N LYS A 124 -2.99 -2.10 4.18
CA LYS A 124 -2.93 -1.25 2.97
C LYS A 124 -1.88 -0.13 3.12
N SER A 125 -1.72 0.44 4.31
CA SER A 125 -0.69 1.45 4.58
C SER A 125 0.73 0.90 4.39
N ASP A 126 0.98 -0.35 4.77
CA ASP A 126 2.26 -1.01 4.56
C ASP A 126 2.52 -1.27 3.07
N VAL A 127 1.48 -1.68 2.32
CA VAL A 127 1.55 -1.82 0.86
C VAL A 127 1.88 -0.47 0.20
N PHE A 128 1.23 0.61 0.59
CA PHE A 128 1.56 1.95 0.07
C PHE A 128 2.98 2.39 0.44
N ARG A 129 3.42 2.14 1.66
CA ARG A 129 4.79 2.44 2.09
C ARG A 129 5.81 1.66 1.25
N CYS A 130 5.54 0.39 0.99
CA CYS A 130 6.34 -0.46 0.10
C CYS A 130 6.38 0.13 -1.32
N PHE A 131 5.24 0.46 -1.91
CA PHE A 131 5.15 1.08 -3.23
C PHE A 131 5.94 2.38 -3.31
N VAL A 132 5.76 3.30 -2.36
CA VAL A 132 6.50 4.58 -2.31
C VAL A 132 8.00 4.37 -2.22
N SER A 133 8.45 3.37 -1.47
CA SER A 133 9.88 3.02 -1.38
C SER A 133 10.46 2.61 -2.75
N PHE A 134 9.69 1.86 -3.55
CA PHE A 134 10.13 1.40 -4.87
C PHE A 134 10.10 2.48 -5.94
N THR A 135 9.18 3.44 -5.85
CA THR A 135 9.13 4.56 -6.82
C THR A 135 10.32 5.50 -6.69
N GLY A 136 11.01 5.51 -5.55
CA GLY A 136 12.11 6.43 -5.30
C GLY A 136 11.69 7.90 -5.18
N VAL A 137 10.42 8.17 -4.87
CA VAL A 137 9.88 9.54 -4.67
C VAL A 137 10.71 10.34 -3.67
N SER A 138 11.26 9.67 -2.65
CA SER A 138 12.13 10.31 -1.63
C SER A 138 13.43 10.91 -2.21
N LYS A 139 13.83 10.52 -3.42
CA LYS A 139 15.00 11.07 -4.10
C LYS A 139 14.74 12.42 -4.78
N ASN A 140 13.48 12.90 -4.82
CA ASN A 140 13.09 14.15 -5.50
C ASN A 140 13.65 14.28 -6.91
N GLY A 141 13.71 13.17 -7.64
CA GLY A 141 14.30 13.10 -8.98
C GLY A 141 13.30 13.41 -10.09
N GLN A 142 13.60 12.88 -11.27
CA GLN A 142 12.81 13.07 -12.47
C GLN A 142 12.03 11.81 -12.82
N ILE A 143 10.88 11.99 -13.46
CA ILE A 143 10.03 10.91 -13.97
C ILE A 143 9.80 11.13 -15.46
N PHE A 144 10.01 10.08 -16.26
CA PHE A 144 9.68 10.05 -17.67
C PHE A 144 8.72 8.88 -17.92
N ALA A 145 7.55 9.18 -18.47
CA ALA A 145 6.55 8.17 -18.82
C ALA A 145 6.42 8.04 -20.32
N PHE A 146 6.53 6.83 -20.83
CA PHE A 146 6.46 6.53 -22.25
C PHE A 146 5.39 5.52 -22.56
N ARG A 147 4.81 5.65 -23.75
CA ARG A 147 4.10 4.58 -24.44
C ARG A 147 5.03 3.98 -25.49
N LEU A 148 5.38 2.71 -25.31
CA LEU A 148 6.38 2.01 -26.11
C LEU A 148 5.79 0.77 -26.76
N HIS A 149 6.23 0.44 -27.98
CA HIS A 149 6.01 -0.89 -28.54
C HIS A 149 6.75 -1.92 -27.67
N ASP A 150 6.08 -3.04 -27.38
CA ASP A 150 6.66 -4.12 -26.59
C ASP A 150 7.64 -4.95 -27.43
N LYS A 151 8.82 -4.38 -27.69
CA LYS A 151 9.90 -4.99 -28.43
C LYS A 151 11.12 -5.17 -27.54
N PRO A 152 11.88 -6.28 -27.72
CA PRO A 152 13.15 -6.46 -27.01
C PRO A 152 14.09 -5.27 -27.24
N GLY A 153 14.77 -4.82 -26.18
CA GLY A 153 15.78 -3.76 -26.25
C GLY A 153 15.25 -2.33 -26.13
N ILE A 154 13.94 -2.05 -26.32
CA ILE A 154 13.41 -0.68 -26.31
C ILE A 154 13.62 0.04 -24.97
N ILE A 155 13.48 -0.65 -23.85
CA ILE A 155 13.75 -0.10 -22.52
C ILE A 155 15.24 0.24 -22.40
N GLN A 156 16.12 -0.64 -22.89
CA GLN A 156 17.56 -0.42 -22.85
C GLN A 156 17.97 0.86 -23.60
N THR A 157 17.40 1.11 -24.77
CA THR A 157 17.64 2.34 -25.54
C THR A 157 17.38 3.60 -24.70
N ILE A 158 16.28 3.63 -23.96
CA ILE A 158 15.92 4.79 -23.10
C ILE A 158 16.89 4.88 -21.90
N ILE A 159 17.26 3.74 -21.31
CA ILE A 159 18.24 3.68 -20.23
C ILE A 159 19.57 4.28 -20.67
N ASP A 160 20.05 3.93 -21.87
CA ASP A 160 21.33 4.41 -22.38
C ASP A 160 21.30 5.94 -22.62
N ILE A 161 20.22 6.47 -23.16
CA ILE A 161 20.01 7.92 -23.31
C ILE A 161 20.07 8.65 -21.94
N ILE A 162 19.42 8.09 -20.91
CA ILE A 162 19.43 8.64 -19.56
C ILE A 162 20.84 8.62 -18.97
N ARG A 163 21.56 7.50 -19.10
CA ARG A 163 22.94 7.34 -18.60
C ARG A 163 23.94 8.28 -19.25
N GLU A 164 23.85 8.45 -20.57
CA GLU A 164 24.71 9.37 -21.32
C GLU A 164 24.50 10.83 -20.89
N SER A 165 23.35 11.13 -20.30
CA SER A 165 23.05 12.43 -19.70
C SER A 165 23.36 12.50 -18.21
N SER A 166 24.24 11.61 -17.71
CA SER A 166 24.65 11.47 -16.31
C SER A 166 23.52 11.13 -15.33
N GLY A 167 22.33 10.81 -15.83
CA GLY A 167 21.19 10.42 -15.02
C GLY A 167 21.36 9.03 -14.40
N ARG A 168 20.90 8.88 -13.16
CA ARG A 168 20.88 7.61 -12.44
C ARG A 168 19.44 7.09 -12.34
N LEU A 169 19.27 5.79 -12.64
CA LEU A 169 17.98 5.12 -12.50
C LEU A 169 17.71 4.76 -11.04
N CYS A 170 16.51 5.08 -10.59
CA CYS A 170 15.98 4.64 -9.30
C CYS A 170 15.08 3.41 -9.48
N SER A 171 14.10 3.51 -10.38
CA SER A 171 13.21 2.39 -10.70
C SER A 171 12.69 2.48 -12.13
N ILE A 172 12.24 1.33 -12.64
CA ILE A 172 11.51 1.21 -13.88
C ILE A 172 10.25 0.41 -13.58
N MET A 173 9.10 0.98 -13.91
CA MET A 173 7.81 0.31 -13.76
C MET A 173 7.16 0.17 -15.14
N THR A 174 6.49 -0.94 -15.35
CA THR A 174 5.81 -1.22 -16.62
C THR A 174 4.36 -1.58 -16.33
N SER A 175 3.43 -1.03 -17.12
CA SER A 175 2.01 -1.40 -17.10
C SER A 175 1.56 -1.81 -18.50
N TYR A 176 0.68 -2.81 -18.53
CA TYR A 176 -0.03 -3.29 -19.72
C TYR A 176 -1.54 -2.99 -19.64
N ASP A 177 -1.97 -2.26 -18.59
CA ASP A 177 -3.38 -1.94 -18.37
C ASP A 177 -3.85 -0.84 -19.32
N ASP A 178 -5.07 -0.97 -19.82
CA ASP A 178 -5.79 0.01 -20.66
C ASP A 178 -5.03 0.49 -21.92
N ILE A 179 -4.28 -0.41 -22.57
CA ILE A 179 -3.50 -0.12 -23.78
C ILE A 179 -3.69 -1.20 -24.84
N GLU A 180 -3.40 -0.82 -26.10
CA GLU A 180 -3.45 -1.71 -27.25
C GLU A 180 -2.47 -2.88 -27.12
N GLU A 181 -2.82 -4.02 -27.72
CA GLU A 181 -1.93 -5.18 -27.79
C GLU A 181 -0.60 -4.83 -28.47
N GLY A 182 0.50 -5.34 -27.91
CA GLY A 182 1.85 -5.06 -28.41
C GLY A 182 2.42 -3.70 -28.01
N VAL A 183 1.75 -2.99 -27.09
CA VAL A 183 2.20 -1.72 -26.51
C VAL A 183 2.26 -1.85 -24.99
N ARG A 184 3.10 -1.06 -24.34
CA ARG A 184 3.16 -0.93 -22.87
C ARG A 184 3.47 0.49 -22.45
N THR A 185 3.02 0.86 -21.27
CA THR A 185 3.45 2.09 -20.60
C THR A 185 4.64 1.80 -19.70
N VAL A 186 5.70 2.61 -19.81
CA VAL A 186 6.91 2.46 -19.00
C VAL A 186 7.22 3.78 -18.30
N PHE A 187 7.46 3.69 -17.00
CA PHE A 187 7.81 4.82 -16.14
C PHE A 187 9.26 4.67 -15.68
N PHE A 188 10.09 5.63 -16.02
CA PHE A 188 11.49 5.71 -15.57
C PHE A 188 11.59 6.73 -14.46
N HIS A 189 11.93 6.30 -13.27
CA HIS A 189 12.25 7.18 -12.15
C HIS A 189 13.77 7.33 -12.07
N THR A 190 14.23 8.57 -12.14
CA THR A 190 15.65 8.92 -12.22
C THR A 190 16.01 9.96 -11.17
N PHE A 191 17.27 10.19 -10.94
CA PHE A 191 17.81 11.26 -10.08
C PHE A 191 19.18 11.70 -10.58
N ASP A 192 19.72 12.78 -10.00
CA ASP A 192 21.00 13.40 -10.37
C ASP A 192 21.03 13.97 -11.81
N ILE A 193 19.89 14.41 -12.36
CA ILE A 193 19.82 15.08 -13.66
C ILE A 193 19.68 16.59 -13.42
N ASP A 194 20.65 17.37 -13.87
CA ASP A 194 20.58 18.83 -13.81
C ASP A 194 19.58 19.41 -14.86
N GLN A 195 19.29 20.71 -14.78
CA GLN A 195 18.29 21.33 -15.66
C GLN A 195 18.67 21.26 -17.13
N THR A 196 19.90 21.58 -17.44
CA THR A 196 20.37 21.61 -18.82
C THR A 196 20.32 20.23 -19.45
N CYS A 197 20.72 19.21 -18.67
CA CYS A 197 20.62 17.82 -19.08
C CYS A 197 19.16 17.36 -19.21
N PHE A 198 18.26 17.79 -18.32
CA PHE A 198 16.83 17.46 -18.39
C PHE A 198 16.18 17.96 -19.68
N GLU A 199 16.43 19.23 -20.06
CA GLU A 199 15.91 19.83 -21.29
C GLU A 199 16.44 19.10 -22.53
N LYS A 200 17.73 18.83 -22.60
CA LYS A 200 18.36 18.06 -23.67
C LYS A 200 17.82 16.63 -23.75
N LEU A 201 17.53 15.98 -22.62
CA LEU A 201 16.92 14.66 -22.58
C LEU A 201 15.54 14.63 -23.25
N LEU A 202 14.72 15.66 -23.02
CA LEU A 202 13.40 15.75 -23.65
C LEU A 202 13.52 15.79 -25.19
N GLU A 203 14.53 16.50 -25.71
CA GLU A 203 14.81 16.55 -27.17
C GLU A 203 15.32 15.19 -27.67
N ARG A 204 16.21 14.53 -26.95
CA ARG A 204 16.79 13.23 -27.33
C ARG A 204 15.78 12.08 -27.31
N PHE A 205 14.72 12.20 -26.54
CA PHE A 205 13.65 11.21 -26.52
C PHE A 205 12.76 11.23 -27.78
N HIS A 206 12.89 12.24 -28.65
CA HIS A 206 12.19 12.25 -29.94
C HIS A 206 12.57 11.03 -30.78
N GLY A 207 11.56 10.28 -31.25
CA GLY A 207 11.76 9.09 -32.08
C GLY A 207 12.02 7.78 -31.34
N THR A 208 12.21 7.79 -29.99
CA THR A 208 12.40 6.55 -29.23
C THR A 208 11.08 5.91 -28.77
N GLY A 209 9.98 6.65 -28.85
CA GLY A 209 8.64 6.26 -28.45
C GLY A 209 7.79 7.50 -28.17
N ARG A 210 6.54 7.29 -27.79
CA ARG A 210 5.65 8.40 -27.41
C ARG A 210 5.90 8.76 -25.93
N LEU A 211 6.57 9.88 -25.69
CA LEU A 211 6.67 10.47 -24.36
C LEU A 211 5.28 10.97 -23.96
N LEU A 212 4.76 10.52 -22.81
CA LEU A 212 3.45 10.91 -22.28
C LEU A 212 3.56 12.13 -21.39
N TYR A 213 4.50 12.06 -20.48
CA TYR A 213 4.84 13.21 -19.61
C TYR A 213 6.28 13.10 -19.09
N ALA A 214 6.80 14.25 -18.69
CA ALA A 214 8.03 14.36 -17.91
C ALA A 214 7.77 15.24 -16.69
N ALA A 215 8.34 14.86 -15.55
CA ALA A 215 8.26 15.62 -14.32
C ALA A 215 9.63 15.73 -13.67
N ASP A 216 9.93 16.89 -13.11
CA ASP A 216 11.07 17.13 -12.21
C ASP A 216 10.51 17.51 -10.83
N MET A 217 10.62 16.57 -9.89
CA MET A 217 10.04 16.72 -8.56
C MET A 217 10.79 17.77 -7.73
N SER A 218 12.10 17.91 -7.97
CA SER A 218 12.92 18.89 -7.25
C SER A 218 12.54 20.34 -7.57
N ARG A 219 12.05 20.58 -8.79
CA ARG A 219 11.67 21.89 -9.32
C ARG A 219 10.18 22.12 -9.39
N LYS A 220 9.37 21.14 -8.99
CA LYS A 220 7.90 21.16 -9.13
C LYS A 220 7.47 21.42 -10.59
N PHE A 221 8.28 20.94 -11.55
CA PHE A 221 7.99 21.05 -12.98
C PHE A 221 7.27 19.80 -13.47
N ARG A 222 6.31 19.98 -14.37
CA ARG A 222 5.63 18.88 -15.05
C ARG A 222 5.18 19.32 -16.44
N LYS A 223 5.46 18.49 -17.45
CA LYS A 223 5.04 18.70 -18.84
C LYS A 223 4.36 17.43 -19.36
N ILE A 224 3.20 17.60 -19.97
CA ILE A 224 2.42 16.54 -20.63
C ILE A 224 2.55 16.78 -22.15
N PHE A 225 2.70 15.68 -22.94
CA PHE A 225 2.95 15.74 -24.39
C PHE A 225 1.79 15.15 -25.19
#